data_58280056750c8e35324ecd4785dd0946
#
_entry.id   58280056750c8e35324ecd4785dd0946
#
_cell.length_a   1.000
_cell.length_b   1.000
_cell.length_c   1.000
_cell.angle_alpha   90.00
_cell.angle_beta   90.00
_cell.angle_gamma   90.00
#
_symmetry.space_group_name_H-M   'P 1'
#
loop_
_entity.id
_entity.type
_entity.pdbx_description
1 polymer ?
#
loop_
_entity_poly.entity_id
_entity_poly.type
_entity_poly.pdbx_seq_one_letter_code
_entity_poly.pdbx_strand_id
1 'polypeptide(L)'
;MRVLDRYLPDFDVSEIHGIALDVPPETALERVLAIPAAPDPLVRTLFRLRGLRGADLSLGGFAIEVLGLDFVERTRTTAVAAGQVRRYRVAVAFEAAAGSAGGSRLETETRVAGVDLPFRLYWLVVGPFSALIRRRWLRAVAGGG
;
A
#
# COMPACT_ATOMS: atom_id res chain seq x y z
N MET A 1 19.17 3.37 1.41
CA MET A 1 18.14 4.42 1.52
C MET A 1 16.84 3.90 0.93
N ARG A 2 15.74 4.05 1.63
CA ARG A 2 14.44 3.63 1.10
C ARG A 2 13.89 4.70 0.17
N VAL A 3 13.05 4.29 -0.78
CA VAL A 3 12.50 5.23 -1.79
C VAL A 3 11.70 6.36 -1.14
N LEU A 4 10.97 6.10 -0.07
CA LEU A 4 10.18 7.14 0.61
C LEU A 4 11.03 8.18 1.35
N ASP A 5 12.32 7.94 1.53
CA ASP A 5 13.22 8.97 2.10
C ASP A 5 13.32 10.21 1.21
N ARG A 6 13.01 10.09 -0.07
CA ARG A 6 12.98 11.23 -1.01
C ARG A 6 11.69 12.05 -0.92
N TYR A 7 10.62 11.47 -0.38
CA TYR A 7 9.29 12.11 -0.39
C TYR A 7 8.77 12.45 0.99
N LEU A 8 9.05 11.60 1.97
CA LEU A 8 8.60 11.80 3.35
C LEU A 8 9.67 11.26 4.29
N PRO A 9 10.83 11.94 4.40
CA PRO A 9 11.93 11.48 5.25
C PRO A 9 11.60 11.56 6.74
N ASP A 10 10.81 12.57 7.13
CA ASP A 10 10.37 12.74 8.51
C ASP A 10 8.94 12.24 8.64
N PHE A 11 8.74 11.22 9.43
CA PHE A 11 7.43 10.59 9.60
C PHE A 11 7.25 10.15 11.04
N ASP A 12 5.98 9.99 11.44
CA ASP A 12 5.60 9.57 12.80
C ASP A 12 5.21 8.09 12.84
N VAL A 13 4.65 7.58 11.75
CA VAL A 13 4.18 6.19 11.64
C VAL A 13 4.66 5.61 10.32
N SER A 14 5.12 4.36 10.34
CA SER A 14 5.43 3.62 9.13
C SER A 14 5.02 2.16 9.25
N GLU A 15 4.65 1.58 8.11
CA GLU A 15 4.39 0.14 7.99
C GLU A 15 5.11 -0.40 6.77
N ILE A 16 5.73 -1.57 6.92
CA ILE A 16 6.44 -2.25 5.84
C ILE A 16 5.95 -3.70 5.80
N HIS A 17 5.56 -4.15 4.62
CA HIS A 17 5.18 -5.55 4.38
C HIS A 17 5.81 -6.00 3.07
N GLY A 18 6.15 -7.28 2.98
CA GLY A 18 6.77 -7.83 1.78
C GLY A 18 6.39 -9.28 1.54
N ILE A 19 6.51 -9.70 0.29
CA ILE A 19 6.24 -11.07 -0.14
C ILE A 19 7.17 -11.45 -1.29
N ALA A 20 7.55 -12.73 -1.34
CA ALA A 20 8.29 -13.30 -2.47
C ALA A 20 7.29 -13.83 -3.51
N LEU A 21 7.58 -13.59 -4.79
CA LEU A 21 6.74 -14.00 -5.91
C LEU A 21 7.56 -14.73 -6.98
N ASP A 22 6.91 -15.59 -7.73
CA ASP A 22 7.53 -16.39 -8.80
C ASP A 22 7.42 -15.71 -10.17
N VAL A 23 7.37 -14.38 -10.18
CA VAL A 23 7.29 -13.59 -11.40
C VAL A 23 8.35 -12.50 -11.40
N PRO A 24 8.71 -11.95 -12.58
CA PRO A 24 9.67 -10.85 -12.65
C PRO A 24 9.19 -9.60 -11.89
N PRO A 25 10.10 -8.72 -11.45
CA PRO A 25 9.73 -7.52 -10.69
C PRO A 25 8.70 -6.63 -11.39
N GLU A 26 8.83 -6.44 -12.69
CA GLU A 26 7.89 -5.61 -13.45
C GLU A 26 6.46 -6.17 -13.40
N THR A 27 6.34 -7.49 -13.52
CA THR A 27 5.04 -8.17 -13.44
C THR A 27 4.47 -8.08 -12.04
N ALA A 28 5.31 -8.22 -11.01
CA ALA A 28 4.88 -8.11 -9.61
C ALA A 28 4.28 -6.72 -9.33
N LEU A 29 4.94 -5.67 -9.80
CA LEU A 29 4.42 -4.31 -9.60
C LEU A 29 3.10 -4.09 -10.32
N GLU A 30 2.99 -4.50 -11.58
CA GLU A 30 1.75 -4.37 -12.33
C GLU A 30 0.59 -5.10 -11.66
N ARG A 31 0.84 -6.30 -11.15
CA ARG A 31 -0.18 -7.09 -10.44
C ARG A 31 -0.68 -6.40 -9.18
N VAL A 32 0.21 -5.88 -8.34
CA VAL A 32 -0.22 -5.24 -7.09
C VAL A 32 -1.06 -3.99 -7.35
N LEU A 33 -0.73 -3.22 -8.37
CA LEU A 33 -1.50 -2.03 -8.71
C LEU A 33 -2.86 -2.36 -9.34
N ALA A 34 -3.00 -3.54 -9.93
CA ALA A 34 -4.20 -3.97 -10.65
C ALA A 34 -5.19 -4.78 -9.80
N ILE A 35 -4.78 -5.33 -8.65
CA ILE A 35 -5.70 -6.08 -7.80
C ILE A 35 -6.80 -5.17 -7.25
N PRO A 36 -8.01 -5.71 -6.96
CA PRO A 36 -9.03 -4.93 -6.27
C PRO A 36 -8.54 -4.43 -4.90
N ALA A 37 -8.92 -3.23 -4.54
CA ALA A 37 -8.57 -2.67 -3.22
C ALA A 37 -9.12 -3.54 -2.07
N ALA A 38 -10.27 -4.18 -2.28
CA ALA A 38 -10.80 -5.19 -1.36
C ALA A 38 -10.83 -6.54 -2.09
N PRO A 39 -9.74 -7.32 -2.06
CA PRO A 39 -9.59 -8.53 -2.88
C PRO A 39 -10.37 -9.73 -2.37
N ASP A 40 -10.84 -9.72 -1.13
CA ASP A 40 -11.56 -10.84 -0.53
C ASP A 40 -12.68 -10.35 0.41
N PRO A 41 -13.59 -11.26 0.84
CA PRO A 41 -14.71 -10.88 1.70
C PRO A 41 -14.32 -10.27 3.03
N LEU A 42 -13.18 -10.68 3.62
CA LEU A 42 -12.71 -10.12 4.88
C LEU A 42 -12.37 -8.65 4.71
N VAL A 43 -11.58 -8.31 3.67
CA VAL A 43 -11.20 -6.92 3.41
C VAL A 43 -12.43 -6.09 3.05
N ARG A 44 -13.40 -6.63 2.29
CA ARG A 44 -14.67 -5.95 1.99
C ARG A 44 -15.44 -5.62 3.26
N THR A 45 -15.47 -6.53 4.22
CA THR A 45 -16.12 -6.30 5.52
C THR A 45 -15.42 -5.19 6.28
N LEU A 46 -14.08 -5.21 6.32
CA LEU A 46 -13.30 -4.15 6.99
C LEU A 46 -13.50 -2.79 6.32
N PHE A 47 -13.61 -2.73 5.00
CA PHE A 47 -13.93 -1.50 4.27
C PHE A 47 -15.30 -0.95 4.69
N ARG A 48 -16.31 -1.81 4.79
CA ARG A 48 -17.65 -1.40 5.25
C ARG A 48 -17.64 -0.84 6.66
N LEU A 49 -16.94 -1.54 7.57
CA LEU A 49 -16.86 -1.13 8.98
C LEU A 49 -16.20 0.25 9.13
N ARG A 50 -15.27 0.60 8.23
CA ARG A 50 -14.59 1.89 8.23
C ARG A 50 -15.26 2.94 7.36
N GLY A 51 -16.36 2.60 6.70
CA GLY A 51 -17.02 3.51 5.77
C GLY A 51 -16.21 3.82 4.52
N LEU A 52 -15.28 2.94 4.14
CA LEU A 52 -14.48 3.11 2.95
C LEU A 52 -15.25 2.67 1.71
N ARG A 53 -15.11 3.43 0.64
CA ARG A 53 -15.65 3.12 -0.68
C ARG A 53 -14.51 2.66 -1.59
N GLY A 54 -14.87 2.22 -2.80
CA GLY A 54 -13.87 1.87 -3.81
C GLY A 54 -13.33 0.45 -3.69
N ALA A 55 -14.09 -0.45 -3.04
CA ALA A 55 -13.69 -1.85 -2.89
C ALA A 55 -13.40 -2.54 -4.22
N ASP A 56 -14.11 -2.17 -5.29
CA ASP A 56 -13.98 -2.76 -6.62
C ASP A 56 -12.99 -2.02 -7.53
N LEU A 57 -12.46 -0.88 -7.08
CA LEU A 57 -11.39 -0.18 -7.80
C LEU A 57 -10.10 -0.98 -7.72
N SER A 58 -9.23 -0.85 -8.73
CA SER A 58 -7.86 -1.35 -8.60
C SER A 58 -7.17 -0.64 -7.43
N LEU A 59 -6.15 -1.27 -6.86
CA LEU A 59 -5.42 -0.67 -5.74
C LEU A 59 -4.82 0.68 -6.13
N GLY A 60 -4.28 0.80 -7.36
CA GLY A 60 -3.79 2.08 -7.87
C GLY A 60 -4.90 3.11 -8.00
N GLY A 61 -6.06 2.74 -8.54
CA GLY A 61 -7.22 3.63 -8.63
C GLY A 61 -7.76 4.05 -7.27
N PHE A 62 -7.80 3.15 -6.32
CA PHE A 62 -8.19 3.43 -4.94
C PHE A 62 -7.30 4.52 -4.30
N ALA A 63 -5.99 4.41 -4.49
CA ALA A 63 -5.05 5.40 -3.95
C ALA A 63 -5.33 6.80 -4.49
N ILE A 64 -5.65 6.92 -5.77
CA ILE A 64 -5.93 8.22 -6.42
C ILE A 64 -7.33 8.71 -6.09
N GLU A 65 -8.36 7.90 -6.34
CA GLU A 65 -9.75 8.35 -6.30
C GLU A 65 -10.33 8.42 -4.90
N VAL A 66 -9.94 7.54 -4.00
CA VAL A 66 -10.49 7.48 -2.64
C VAL A 66 -9.58 8.16 -1.64
N LEU A 67 -8.28 7.89 -1.68
CA LEU A 67 -7.32 8.49 -0.76
C LEU A 67 -6.85 9.87 -1.21
N GLY A 68 -7.04 10.23 -2.48
CA GLY A 68 -6.64 11.53 -2.99
C GLY A 68 -5.12 11.69 -3.15
N LEU A 69 -4.40 10.59 -3.29
CA LEU A 69 -2.96 10.61 -3.51
C LEU A 69 -2.66 10.74 -5.00
N ASP A 70 -1.46 11.23 -5.32
CA ASP A 70 -0.96 11.29 -6.69
C ASP A 70 0.26 10.40 -6.83
N PHE A 71 0.41 9.74 -7.99
CA PHE A 71 1.64 9.03 -8.30
C PHE A 71 2.74 10.04 -8.59
N VAL A 72 3.72 10.13 -7.70
CA VAL A 72 4.87 11.05 -7.80
C VAL A 72 6.11 10.37 -8.38
N GLU A 73 6.11 9.05 -8.43
CA GLU A 73 7.16 8.26 -9.08
C GLU A 73 6.53 7.00 -9.66
N ARG A 74 6.88 6.66 -10.89
CA ARG A 74 6.41 5.44 -11.53
C ARG A 74 7.49 4.95 -12.50
N THR A 75 8.11 3.84 -12.13
CA THR A 75 9.03 3.13 -12.98
C THR A 75 8.50 1.72 -13.25
N ARG A 76 9.26 0.86 -13.91
CA ARG A 76 8.86 -0.53 -14.15
C ARG A 76 8.75 -1.34 -12.86
N THR A 77 9.50 -0.96 -11.83
CA THR A 77 9.63 -1.75 -10.61
C THR A 77 9.25 -0.96 -9.34
N THR A 78 8.97 0.34 -9.47
CA THR A 78 8.66 1.21 -8.33
C THR A 78 7.46 2.09 -8.64
N ALA A 79 6.54 2.20 -7.70
CA ALA A 79 5.46 3.17 -7.74
C ALA A 79 5.36 3.85 -6.38
N VAL A 80 5.29 5.18 -6.37
CA VAL A 80 5.11 5.96 -5.16
C VAL A 80 3.90 6.86 -5.34
N ALA A 81 2.94 6.75 -4.44
CA ALA A 81 1.80 7.64 -4.33
C ALA A 81 1.96 8.48 -3.07
N ALA A 82 1.81 9.78 -3.18
CA ALA A 82 1.97 10.69 -2.06
C ALA A 82 0.94 11.80 -2.12
N GLY A 83 0.65 12.39 -0.98
CA GLY A 83 -0.29 13.49 -0.89
C GLY A 83 -0.70 13.77 0.54
N GLN A 84 -1.80 14.48 0.67
CA GLN A 84 -2.38 14.83 1.96
C GLN A 84 -3.75 14.16 2.09
N VAL A 85 -3.90 13.39 3.15
CA VAL A 85 -5.18 12.76 3.51
C VAL A 85 -5.66 13.45 4.77
N ARG A 86 -6.74 14.23 4.64
CA ARG A 86 -7.18 15.16 5.68
C ARG A 86 -6.04 16.12 6.03
N ARG A 87 -5.54 16.12 7.27
CA ARG A 87 -4.44 16.97 7.74
C ARG A 87 -3.10 16.24 7.82
N TYR A 88 -3.04 14.99 7.38
CA TYR A 88 -1.85 14.17 7.46
C TYR A 88 -1.16 14.08 6.11
N ARG A 89 0.16 14.08 6.11
CA ARG A 89 0.94 13.77 4.91
C ARG A 89 1.16 12.28 4.82
N VAL A 90 0.88 11.70 3.68
CA VAL A 90 0.95 10.25 3.46
C VAL A 90 1.78 9.96 2.22
N ALA A 91 2.64 8.97 2.32
CA ALA A 91 3.36 8.43 1.17
C ALA A 91 3.33 6.91 1.22
N VAL A 92 3.01 6.29 0.08
CA VAL A 92 2.96 4.84 -0.06
C VAL A 92 3.85 4.45 -1.22
N ALA A 93 4.74 3.49 -0.98
CA ALA A 93 5.61 2.94 -2.02
C ALA A 93 5.30 1.47 -2.23
N PHE A 94 5.35 1.06 -3.50
CA PHE A 94 5.41 -0.33 -3.90
C PHE A 94 6.71 -0.52 -4.67
N GLU A 95 7.56 -1.43 -4.21
CA GLU A 95 8.84 -1.72 -4.85
C GLU A 95 8.96 -3.21 -5.10
N ALA A 96 9.32 -3.56 -6.31
CA ALA A 96 9.62 -4.92 -6.69
C ALA A 96 11.10 -5.02 -7.04
N ALA A 97 11.79 -5.94 -6.39
CA ALA A 97 13.23 -6.20 -6.63
C ALA A 97 13.42 -7.64 -7.08
N ALA A 98 14.52 -7.90 -7.79
CA ALA A 98 14.86 -9.25 -8.20
C ALA A 98 15.02 -10.15 -6.97
N GLY A 99 14.40 -11.31 -7.01
CA GLY A 99 14.51 -12.35 -6.01
C GLY A 99 15.36 -13.52 -6.53
N SER A 100 15.24 -14.66 -5.89
CA SER A 100 15.91 -15.88 -6.32
C SER A 100 15.18 -16.53 -7.49
N ALA A 101 15.92 -17.27 -8.33
CA ALA A 101 15.40 -18.12 -9.40
C ALA A 101 14.45 -17.41 -10.39
N GLY A 102 14.75 -16.15 -10.75
CA GLY A 102 13.94 -15.39 -11.70
C GLY A 102 12.66 -14.80 -11.12
N GLY A 103 12.43 -14.97 -9.82
CA GLY A 103 11.31 -14.37 -9.11
C GLY A 103 11.60 -12.95 -8.65
N SER A 104 10.76 -12.46 -7.75
CA SER A 104 10.87 -11.12 -7.21
C SER A 104 10.48 -11.08 -5.74
N ARG A 105 10.85 -9.99 -5.08
CA ARG A 105 10.32 -9.61 -3.78
C ARG A 105 9.57 -8.30 -3.94
N LEU A 106 8.29 -8.34 -3.64
CA LEU A 106 7.43 -7.16 -3.65
C LEU A 106 7.31 -6.63 -2.23
N GLU A 107 7.56 -5.35 -2.04
CA GLU A 107 7.47 -4.70 -0.75
C GLU A 107 6.60 -3.47 -0.84
N THR A 108 5.77 -3.23 0.17
CA THR A 108 5.02 -1.99 0.32
C THR A 108 5.44 -1.31 1.62
N GLU A 109 5.65 0.00 1.54
CA GLU A 109 5.91 0.85 2.68
C GLU A 109 4.92 2.01 2.70
N THR A 110 4.35 2.29 3.87
CA THR A 110 3.49 3.45 4.08
C THR A 110 4.08 4.29 5.19
N ARG A 111 4.17 5.61 4.96
CA ARG A 111 4.59 6.59 5.98
C ARG A 111 3.51 7.64 6.16
N VAL A 112 3.30 8.04 7.40
CA VAL A 112 2.37 9.11 7.75
C VAL A 112 3.09 10.12 8.64
N ALA A 113 2.97 11.40 8.32
CA ALA A 113 3.57 12.50 9.07
C ALA A 113 2.52 13.51 9.51
N GLY A 114 2.84 14.26 10.58
CA GLY A 114 1.95 15.27 11.13
C GLY A 114 0.88 14.68 12.04
N VAL A 115 1.13 13.50 12.61
CA VAL A 115 0.13 12.85 13.48
C VAL A 115 0.02 13.57 14.83
N ASP A 116 -1.18 13.53 15.37
CA ASP A 116 -1.52 14.10 16.67
C ASP A 116 -2.04 13.00 17.62
N LEU A 117 -2.41 13.37 18.81
CA LEU A 117 -2.91 12.40 19.79
C LEU A 117 -4.20 11.69 19.31
N PRO A 118 -5.20 12.38 18.76
CA PRO A 118 -6.36 11.68 18.19
C PRO A 118 -5.99 10.63 17.14
N PHE A 119 -5.03 10.93 16.25
CA PHE A 119 -4.57 9.96 15.27
C PHE A 119 -3.88 8.77 15.94
N ARG A 120 -3.05 8.99 16.94
CA ARG A 120 -2.35 7.92 17.65
C ARG A 120 -3.32 6.97 18.34
N LEU A 121 -4.38 7.49 18.95
CA LEU A 121 -5.43 6.69 19.56
C LEU A 121 -6.21 5.90 18.51
N TYR A 122 -6.55 6.55 17.41
CA TYR A 122 -7.19 5.90 16.26
C TYR A 122 -6.31 4.76 15.73
N TRP A 123 -5.00 5.00 15.59
CA TRP A 123 -4.07 4.02 15.04
C TRP A 123 -3.89 2.80 15.94
N LEU A 124 -3.97 2.96 17.27
CA LEU A 124 -3.93 1.81 18.20
C LEU A 124 -5.06 0.82 17.92
N VAL A 125 -6.22 1.32 17.52
CA VAL A 125 -7.39 0.48 17.21
C VAL A 125 -7.34 -0.03 15.77
N VAL A 126 -7.00 0.82 14.80
CA VAL A 126 -7.14 0.55 13.36
C VAL A 126 -5.86 -0.02 12.75
N GLY A 127 -4.69 0.23 13.36
CA GLY A 127 -3.41 -0.24 12.83
C GLY A 127 -3.36 -1.74 12.56
N PRO A 128 -3.80 -2.61 13.48
CA PRO A 128 -3.85 -4.06 13.23
C PRO A 128 -4.71 -4.44 12.03
N PHE A 129 -5.85 -3.76 11.83
CA PHE A 129 -6.71 -3.99 10.67
C PHE A 129 -6.05 -3.51 9.38
N SER A 130 -5.35 -2.38 9.42
CA SER A 130 -4.61 -1.86 8.29
C SER A 130 -3.50 -2.83 7.86
N ALA A 131 -2.76 -3.38 8.82
CA ALA A 131 -1.74 -4.40 8.58
C ALA A 131 -2.34 -5.66 7.93
N LEU A 132 -3.50 -6.10 8.43
CA LEU A 132 -4.21 -7.25 7.88
C LEU A 132 -4.62 -7.00 6.41
N ILE A 133 -5.16 -5.84 6.11
CA ILE A 133 -5.54 -5.46 4.75
C ILE A 133 -4.33 -5.52 3.81
N ARG A 134 -3.18 -4.96 4.21
CA ARG A 134 -1.97 -4.99 3.39
C ARG A 134 -1.44 -6.39 3.15
N ARG A 135 -1.47 -7.24 4.16
CA ARG A 135 -1.09 -8.65 4.01
C ARG A 135 -2.01 -9.37 3.01
N ARG A 136 -3.30 -9.05 3.03
CA ARG A 136 -4.27 -9.64 2.08
C ARG A 136 -4.02 -9.14 0.66
N TRP A 137 -3.64 -7.89 0.49
CA TRP A 137 -3.25 -7.38 -0.83
C TRP A 137 -2.07 -8.19 -1.39
N LEU A 138 -1.03 -8.39 -0.59
CA LEU A 138 0.14 -9.15 -1.02
C LEU A 138 -0.21 -10.61 -1.33
N ARG A 139 -1.06 -11.23 -0.52
CA ARG A 139 -1.54 -12.60 -0.79
C ARG A 139 -2.35 -12.67 -2.08
N ALA A 140 -3.16 -11.68 -2.36
CA ALA A 140 -3.93 -11.62 -3.61
C ALA A 140 -3.01 -11.54 -4.83
N VAL A 141 -1.90 -10.80 -4.74
CA VAL A 141 -0.90 -10.77 -5.80
C VAL A 141 -0.25 -12.14 -5.99
N ALA A 142 0.09 -12.82 -4.90
CA ALA A 142 0.72 -14.14 -4.96
C ALA A 142 -0.21 -15.21 -5.51
N GLY A 143 -1.48 -15.19 -5.11
CA GLY A 143 -2.48 -16.17 -5.54
C GLY A 143 -3.19 -15.82 -6.84
N GLY A 144 -3.09 -14.58 -7.28
CA GLY A 144 -3.81 -14.04 -8.42
C GLY A 144 -3.11 -14.26 -9.75
N GLY A 145 -2.49 -15.39 -9.87
CA GLY A 145 -1.72 -15.75 -11.07
C GLY A 145 -2.41 -15.45 -12.38
#